data_a01d2680e1df3d9d2ec65ff7d32bd5ab
#
_entry.id   a01d2680e1df3d9d2ec65ff7d32bd5ab
#
_cell.length_a   1.000
_cell.length_b   1.000
_cell.length_c   1.000
_cell.angle_alpha   90.00
_cell.angle_beta   90.00
_cell.angle_gamma   90.00
#
_symmetry.space_group_name_H-M   'P 1'
#
loop_
_entity.id
_entity.type
_entity.pdbx_description
1 polymer ?
#
loop_
_entity_poly.entity_id
_entity_poly.type
_entity_poly.pdbx_seq_one_letter_code
_entity_poly.pdbx_strand_id
1 'polypeptide(L)'
;MFGLMGLNLSIESIINDMKEIINDKEEMERLTGNGLSNRENQVVAWWNYLGDDTKFKNVIMEELSYITFESKNRKFKLEIASDHIYKLTYIYRSGNRYDRSKGQITGDFYTLKSWFKKRNYLK
;
A
#
# COMPACT_ATOMS: atom_id res chain seq x y z
N MET A 1 5.94 37.07 -15.75
CA MET A 1 5.90 35.66 -15.89
C MET A 1 6.13 34.87 -14.64
N PHE A 2 6.48 35.48 -13.62
CA PHE A 2 6.75 34.76 -12.45
C PHE A 2 5.77 34.86 -11.34
N GLY A 3 4.79 35.66 -11.45
CA GLY A 3 3.54 35.40 -10.80
C GLY A 3 3.02 34.06 -11.26
N LEU A 4 3.48 33.68 -12.44
CA LEU A 4 3.26 32.40 -13.03
C LEU A 4 4.21 31.32 -12.51
N MET A 5 5.28 31.66 -11.83
CA MET A 5 6.23 30.71 -11.30
C MET A 5 5.60 29.84 -10.20
N GLY A 6 4.88 30.45 -9.27
CA GLY A 6 4.13 29.72 -8.29
C GLY A 6 3.04 28.88 -8.91
N LEU A 7 2.38 29.39 -9.93
CA LEU A 7 1.37 28.64 -10.66
C LEU A 7 1.99 27.46 -11.41
N ASN A 8 3.15 27.65 -12.05
CA ASN A 8 3.87 26.59 -12.72
C ASN A 8 4.30 25.48 -11.76
N LEU A 9 4.79 25.85 -10.59
CA LEU A 9 5.13 24.87 -9.56
C LEU A 9 3.92 24.07 -9.11
N SER A 10 2.77 24.72 -8.97
CA SER A 10 1.52 24.02 -8.63
C SER A 10 1.10 23.05 -9.72
N ILE A 11 1.24 23.44 -10.98
CA ILE A 11 0.93 22.60 -12.13
C ILE A 11 1.90 21.41 -12.18
N GLU A 12 3.17 21.64 -11.99
CA GLU A 12 4.18 20.57 -11.95
C GLU A 12 3.89 19.58 -10.81
N SER A 13 3.52 20.08 -9.65
CA SER A 13 3.13 19.23 -8.51
C SER A 13 1.94 18.34 -8.86
N ILE A 14 0.92 18.90 -9.49
CA ILE A 14 -0.26 18.15 -9.93
C ILE A 14 0.13 17.09 -10.96
N ILE A 15 0.96 17.45 -11.93
CA ILE A 15 1.43 16.53 -12.96
C ILE A 15 2.25 15.41 -12.34
N ASN A 16 3.12 15.72 -11.39
CA ASN A 16 3.93 14.72 -10.69
C ASN A 16 3.04 13.77 -9.89
N ASP A 17 2.04 14.29 -9.20
CA ASP A 17 1.08 13.47 -8.46
C ASP A 17 0.30 12.55 -9.40
N MET A 18 -0.13 13.05 -10.55
CA MET A 18 -0.82 12.25 -11.56
C MET A 18 0.09 11.15 -12.12
N LYS A 19 1.35 11.47 -12.41
CA LYS A 19 2.32 10.48 -12.87
C LYS A 19 2.56 9.40 -11.83
N GLU A 20 2.66 9.77 -10.57
CA GLU A 20 2.83 8.81 -9.49
C GLU A 20 1.63 7.86 -9.39
N ILE A 21 0.41 8.38 -9.49
CA ILE A 21 -0.81 7.56 -9.49
C ILE A 21 -0.83 6.61 -10.67
N ILE A 22 -0.49 7.08 -11.86
CA ILE A 22 -0.43 6.25 -13.07
C ILE A 22 0.63 5.17 -12.93
N ASN A 23 1.81 5.51 -12.45
CA ASN A 23 2.89 4.56 -12.24
C ASN A 23 2.51 3.48 -11.23
N ASP A 24 1.81 3.84 -10.17
CA ASP A 24 1.33 2.88 -9.18
C ASP A 24 0.33 1.89 -9.78
N LYS A 25 -0.57 2.37 -10.64
CA LYS A 25 -1.50 1.49 -11.36
C LYS A 25 -0.77 0.55 -12.31
N GLU A 26 0.17 1.08 -13.10
CA GLU A 26 0.98 0.28 -14.02
C GLU A 26 1.80 -0.75 -13.26
N GLU A 27 2.37 -0.38 -12.12
CA GLU A 27 3.11 -1.29 -11.27
C GLU A 27 2.23 -2.43 -10.77
N MET A 28 1.03 -2.11 -10.29
CA MET A 28 0.07 -3.11 -9.84
C MET A 28 -0.34 -4.05 -10.99
N GLU A 29 -0.62 -3.50 -12.16
CA GLU A 29 -0.98 -4.29 -13.33
C GLU A 29 0.18 -5.19 -13.77
N ARG A 30 1.40 -4.68 -13.74
CA ARG A 30 2.59 -5.45 -14.10
C ARG A 30 2.84 -6.60 -13.13
N LEU A 31 2.58 -6.40 -11.85
CA LEU A 31 2.78 -7.41 -10.83
C LEU A 31 1.67 -8.48 -10.83
N THR A 32 0.52 -8.18 -11.42
CA THR A 32 -0.55 -9.17 -11.52
C THR A 32 -0.21 -10.24 -12.55
N GLY A 33 -0.44 -11.49 -12.19
CA GLY A 33 -0.28 -12.60 -13.11
C GLY A 33 -1.48 -12.71 -14.06
N ASN A 34 -1.24 -13.25 -15.26
CA ASN A 34 -2.30 -13.59 -16.20
C ASN A 34 -2.97 -14.88 -15.78
N GLY A 35 -4.30 -14.96 -15.89
CA GLY A 35 -5.07 -16.16 -15.61
C GLY A 35 -5.67 -16.23 -14.23
N LEU A 36 -5.37 -15.27 -13.37
CA LEU A 36 -6.03 -15.12 -12.07
C LEU A 36 -7.22 -14.19 -12.19
N SER A 37 -8.19 -14.28 -11.27
CA SER A 37 -9.27 -13.30 -11.19
C SER A 37 -8.71 -11.95 -10.77
N ASN A 38 -9.43 -10.87 -11.03
CA ASN A 38 -8.99 -9.52 -10.64
C ASN A 38 -8.65 -9.44 -9.15
N ARG A 39 -9.45 -10.08 -8.31
CA ARG A 39 -9.21 -10.10 -6.87
C ARG A 39 -7.92 -10.83 -6.53
N GLU A 40 -7.72 -12.01 -7.07
CA GLU A 40 -6.51 -12.80 -6.85
C GLU A 40 -5.28 -12.09 -7.38
N ASN A 41 -5.37 -11.48 -8.55
CA ASN A 41 -4.31 -10.68 -9.14
C ASN A 41 -3.90 -9.54 -8.22
N GLN A 42 -4.85 -8.86 -7.62
CA GLN A 42 -4.58 -7.76 -6.70
C GLN A 42 -3.87 -8.26 -5.43
N VAL A 43 -4.27 -9.40 -4.90
CA VAL A 43 -3.59 -10.00 -3.73
C VAL A 43 -2.14 -10.35 -4.09
N VAL A 44 -1.91 -10.98 -5.23
CA VAL A 44 -0.56 -11.33 -5.69
C VAL A 44 0.30 -10.08 -5.88
N ALA A 45 -0.27 -9.03 -6.47
CA ALA A 45 0.44 -7.77 -6.68
C ALA A 45 0.87 -7.15 -5.34
N TRP A 46 -0.02 -7.13 -4.37
CA TRP A 46 0.30 -6.65 -3.03
C TRP A 46 1.38 -7.48 -2.35
N TRP A 47 1.29 -8.80 -2.48
CA TRP A 47 2.28 -9.69 -1.89
C TRP A 47 3.68 -9.42 -2.43
N ASN A 48 3.80 -9.26 -3.75
CA ASN A 48 5.08 -8.92 -4.38
C ASN A 48 5.58 -7.55 -3.93
N TYR A 49 4.71 -6.55 -3.90
CA TYR A 49 5.08 -5.22 -3.48
C TYR A 49 5.55 -5.19 -2.01
N LEU A 50 4.82 -5.82 -1.13
CA LEU A 50 5.15 -5.85 0.31
C LEU A 50 6.45 -6.60 0.57
N GLY A 51 6.78 -7.59 -0.22
CA GLY A 51 8.03 -8.33 -0.11
C GLY A 51 9.24 -7.55 -0.60
N ASP A 52 9.07 -6.71 -1.63
CA ASP A 52 10.18 -6.09 -2.33
C ASP A 52 10.45 -4.63 -1.92
N ASP A 53 9.41 -3.83 -1.86
CA ASP A 53 9.55 -2.38 -1.75
C ASP A 53 9.34 -1.83 -0.35
N THR A 54 9.16 -2.70 0.63
CA THR A 54 8.85 -2.29 1.99
C THR A 54 9.84 -2.84 3.00
N LYS A 55 9.76 -2.32 4.23
CA LYS A 55 10.56 -2.78 5.37
C LYS A 55 9.83 -3.84 6.19
N PHE A 56 8.78 -4.42 5.65
CA PHE A 56 8.00 -5.43 6.35
C PHE A 56 8.70 -6.79 6.36
N LYS A 57 8.40 -7.57 7.38
CA LYS A 57 8.89 -8.92 7.57
C LYS A 57 7.72 -9.90 7.60
N ASN A 58 8.01 -11.16 7.35
CA ASN A 58 7.02 -12.25 7.43
C ASN A 58 5.78 -11.96 6.58
N VAL A 59 6.02 -11.56 5.35
CA VAL A 59 4.95 -11.27 4.39
C VAL A 59 4.40 -12.59 3.87
N ILE A 60 3.22 -12.95 4.33
CA ILE A 60 2.58 -14.25 4.02
C ILE A 60 1.25 -14.00 3.34
N MET A 61 1.08 -14.62 2.18
CA MET A 61 -0.19 -14.62 1.47
C MET A 61 -1.00 -15.86 1.85
N GLU A 62 -2.21 -15.64 2.35
CA GLU A 62 -3.10 -16.70 2.78
C GLU A 62 -4.15 -16.97 1.71
N GLU A 63 -4.00 -18.12 1.02
CA GLU A 63 -4.98 -18.64 0.05
C GLU A 63 -5.47 -17.65 -1.01
N LEU A 64 -4.62 -16.73 -1.47
CA LEU A 64 -5.01 -15.66 -2.38
C LEU A 64 -6.16 -14.79 -1.87
N SER A 65 -6.35 -14.74 -0.55
CA SER A 65 -7.43 -13.98 0.07
C SER A 65 -6.96 -12.73 0.79
N TYR A 66 -5.91 -12.85 1.57
CA TYR A 66 -5.36 -11.73 2.32
C TYR A 66 -3.87 -11.95 2.59
N ILE A 67 -3.22 -10.91 3.07
CA ILE A 67 -1.79 -10.93 3.36
C ILE A 67 -1.58 -10.48 4.80
N THR A 68 -0.74 -11.21 5.53
CA THR A 68 -0.29 -10.80 6.86
C THR A 68 1.18 -10.43 6.78
N PHE A 69 1.58 -9.43 7.54
CA PHE A 69 2.96 -8.98 7.58
C PHE A 69 3.25 -8.24 8.88
N GLU A 70 4.52 -8.03 9.16
CA GLU A 70 4.95 -7.47 10.44
C GLU A 70 6.00 -6.37 10.23
N SER A 71 6.04 -5.44 11.15
CA SER A 71 7.14 -4.49 11.30
C SER A 71 7.30 -4.18 12.78
N LYS A 72 8.54 -4.16 13.25
CA LYS A 72 8.91 -3.89 14.65
C LYS A 72 7.84 -4.30 15.68
N ASN A 73 6.94 -3.37 16.03
CA ASN A 73 5.94 -3.57 17.08
C ASN A 73 4.52 -3.64 16.54
N ARG A 74 4.34 -3.93 15.25
CA ARG A 74 3.02 -3.93 14.62
C ARG A 74 2.82 -5.19 13.80
N LYS A 75 1.59 -5.70 13.84
CA LYS A 75 1.10 -6.71 12.92
C LYS A 75 0.04 -6.12 12.02
N PHE A 76 0.06 -6.54 10.77
CA PHE A 76 -0.81 -6.02 9.73
C PHE A 76 -1.56 -7.15 9.04
N LYS A 77 -2.77 -6.85 8.59
CA LYS A 77 -3.54 -7.70 7.70
C LYS A 77 -4.09 -6.82 6.58
N LEU A 78 -3.82 -7.20 5.34
CA LEU A 78 -4.33 -6.51 4.16
C LEU A 78 -5.35 -7.40 3.46
N GLU A 79 -6.54 -6.86 3.23
CA GLU A 79 -7.65 -7.53 2.57
C GLU A 79 -8.16 -6.72 1.39
N ILE A 80 -8.78 -7.39 0.43
CA ILE A 80 -9.48 -6.71 -0.66
C ILE A 80 -10.90 -6.39 -0.16
N ALA A 81 -11.22 -5.11 -0.07
CA ALA A 81 -12.55 -4.67 0.36
C ALA A 81 -13.54 -4.62 -0.82
N SER A 82 -13.08 -4.09 -1.95
CA SER A 82 -13.82 -4.07 -3.21
C SER A 82 -12.80 -3.93 -4.34
N ASP A 83 -13.27 -3.77 -5.58
CA ASP A 83 -12.35 -3.64 -6.72
C ASP A 83 -11.42 -2.44 -6.52
N HIS A 84 -10.11 -2.70 -6.51
CA HIS A 84 -9.04 -1.74 -6.28
C HIS A 84 -9.14 -0.94 -4.97
N ILE A 85 -9.94 -1.40 -4.02
CA ILE A 85 -10.04 -0.84 -2.68
C ILE A 85 -9.61 -1.89 -1.67
N TYR A 86 -8.71 -1.50 -0.79
CA TYR A 86 -8.06 -2.40 0.15
C TYR A 86 -8.28 -1.95 1.59
N LYS A 87 -8.36 -2.91 2.48
CA LYS A 87 -8.51 -2.66 3.90
C LYS A 87 -7.28 -3.15 4.62
N LEU A 88 -6.58 -2.22 5.25
CA LEU A 88 -5.42 -2.53 6.08
C LEU A 88 -5.83 -2.43 7.56
N THR A 89 -5.67 -3.52 8.28
CA THR A 89 -5.89 -3.56 9.73
C THR A 89 -4.55 -3.74 10.40
N TYR A 90 -4.32 -3.04 11.51
CA TYR A 90 -3.07 -3.17 12.23
C TYR A 90 -3.27 -3.16 13.75
N ILE A 91 -2.37 -3.85 14.45
CA ILE A 91 -2.36 -3.98 15.90
C ILE A 91 -0.97 -3.62 16.38
N TYR A 92 -0.89 -2.81 17.42
CA TYR A 92 0.37 -2.50 18.06
C TYR A 92 0.72 -3.58 19.09
N ARG A 93 2.01 -3.84 19.21
CA ARG A 93 2.54 -4.68 20.25
C ARG A 93 3.32 -3.78 21.22
N SER A 94 2.99 -3.88 22.50
CA SER A 94 3.72 -3.19 23.57
C SER A 94 4.34 -4.23 24.49
N GLY A 95 5.66 -4.26 24.53
CA GLY A 95 6.40 -5.28 25.30
C GLY A 95 6.06 -6.70 24.84
N ASN A 96 5.64 -7.56 25.75
CA ASN A 96 5.26 -8.95 25.46
C ASN A 96 3.76 -9.11 25.15
N ARG A 97 3.03 -8.02 25.10
CA ARG A 97 1.59 -8.03 24.83
C ARG A 97 1.29 -7.21 23.61
N TYR A 98 0.28 -7.65 22.85
CA TYR A 98 -0.31 -6.80 21.85
C TYR A 98 -1.14 -5.73 22.54
N ASP A 99 -0.85 -4.48 22.23
CA ASP A 99 -1.69 -3.38 22.66
C ASP A 99 -3.08 -3.60 22.05
N ARG A 100 -4.12 -3.25 22.80
CA ARG A 100 -5.49 -3.29 22.32
C ARG A 100 -5.77 -2.21 21.28
N SER A 101 -4.84 -1.31 21.06
CA SER A 101 -4.96 -0.27 20.04
C SER A 101 -4.95 -0.91 18.66
N LYS A 102 -6.12 -0.93 18.03
CA LYS A 102 -6.29 -1.38 16.67
C LYS A 102 -6.49 -0.18 15.78
N GLY A 103 -5.88 -0.22 14.61
CA GLY A 103 -6.10 0.78 13.59
C GLY A 103 -6.58 0.13 12.32
N GLN A 104 -7.27 0.92 11.51
CA GLN A 104 -7.75 0.48 10.22
C GLN A 104 -7.68 1.63 9.24
N ILE A 105 -7.26 1.34 8.01
CA ILE A 105 -7.31 2.29 6.91
C ILE A 105 -7.83 1.57 5.67
N THR A 106 -8.70 2.24 4.93
CA THR A 106 -9.27 1.72 3.69
C THR A 106 -8.98 2.71 2.58
N GLY A 107 -8.56 2.22 1.44
CA GLY A 107 -8.27 3.06 0.29
C GLY A 107 -7.68 2.24 -0.85
N ASP A 108 -7.33 2.93 -1.93
CA ASP A 108 -6.67 2.32 -3.07
C ASP A 108 -5.17 2.10 -2.79
N PHE A 109 -4.48 1.53 -3.75
CA PHE A 109 -3.05 1.26 -3.64
C PHE A 109 -2.25 2.53 -3.33
N TYR A 110 -2.54 3.61 -4.03
CA TYR A 110 -1.85 4.89 -3.83
C TYR A 110 -2.05 5.43 -2.42
N THR A 111 -3.27 5.37 -1.90
CA THR A 111 -3.61 5.81 -0.55
C THR A 111 -2.82 5.03 0.50
N LEU A 112 -2.77 3.71 0.38
CA LEU A 112 -2.04 2.87 1.33
C LEU A 112 -0.52 3.05 1.19
N LYS A 113 -0.02 3.18 -0.01
CA LYS A 113 1.40 3.47 -0.25
C LYS A 113 1.82 4.78 0.40
N SER A 114 1.01 5.82 0.27
CA SER A 114 1.25 7.12 0.91
C SER A 114 1.24 7.00 2.44
N TRP A 115 0.33 6.22 2.98
CA TRP A 115 0.25 5.95 4.40
C TRP A 115 1.53 5.27 4.92
N PHE A 116 2.01 4.25 4.20
CA PHE A 116 3.27 3.58 4.54
C PHE A 116 4.46 4.52 4.44
N LYS A 117 4.51 5.33 3.39
CA LYS A 117 5.59 6.29 3.17
C LYS A 117 5.70 7.30 4.31
N LYS A 118 4.58 7.84 4.74
CA LYS A 118 4.53 8.81 5.85
C LYS A 118 5.03 8.22 7.16
N ARG A 119 4.96 6.91 7.32
CA ARG A 119 5.36 6.19 8.54
C ARG A 119 6.69 5.45 8.39
N ASN A 120 7.42 5.70 7.32
CA ASN A 120 8.73 5.10 7.08
C ASN A 120 8.73 3.58 6.93
N TYR A 121 7.70 3.01 6.33
CA TYR A 121 7.65 1.59 6.03
C TYR A 121 8.15 1.24 4.62
N LEU A 122 8.50 2.22 3.80
CA LEU A 122 9.04 1.98 2.46
C LEU A 122 10.56 2.01 2.47
N LYS A 123 11.14 1.20 1.61
CA LYS A 123 12.57 1.19 1.38
C LYS A 123 13.04 2.43 0.62
#